data_09157fd949fe0479cdd36293c433a197
#
_entry.id   09157fd949fe0479cdd36293c433a197
#
_cell.length_a   1.000
_cell.length_b   1.000
_cell.length_c   1.000
_cell.angle_alpha   90.00
_cell.angle_beta   90.00
_cell.angle_gamma   90.00
#
_symmetry.space_group_name_H-M   'P 1'
#
loop_
_entity.id
_entity.type
_entity.pdbx_description
1 polymer ?
#
loop_
_entity_poly.entity_id
_entity_poly.type
_entity_poly.pdbx_seq_one_letter_code
_entity_poly.pdbx_strand_id
1 'polypeptide(L)'
;MKPVRIVWVLYFLLVWSACKDKKESVLPTEGPIIEAVYASGFVKSQNQYQVFPKSSGTIRKLLVQKGDFVKKGQIIASISSDVSRLNAESAGLNADFSDYDANTNRIREAKVGLELAAKKLKSDSLVYQRQKRLWNDQIGTKYELEQRELQYANSRTTYEAAYFRLKELERQLKFNAAQSKKNEKISRSLLADFDVRSEVDGKIYALLKEEGEMTGPQSPLALIGDALNFIVVLQVDENDITRLQAGQKIQVTLESYKGQVFEAVVQKIFPLMNERTRSFEVEAVFVKAPDVLFPNLSVEANIIITQKEKALTIPRNYLTDQDEVWISDKEKRKIKTGLRDYNRVEVLEGLKPTEPIYAPR
;
A
#
# COMPACT_ATOMS: atom_id res chain seq x y z
N MET A 1 81.20 -50.24 -41.68
CA MET A 1 80.41 -50.06 -40.45
C MET A 1 79.59 -48.75 -40.55
N LYS A 2 78.31 -48.92 -40.57
CA LYS A 2 77.15 -48.15 -40.06
C LYS A 2 76.61 -47.02 -40.93
N PRO A 3 75.67 -47.34 -41.90
CA PRO A 3 74.72 -46.33 -42.42
C PRO A 3 73.37 -46.33 -41.66
N VAL A 4 73.22 -47.12 -40.56
CA VAL A 4 71.84 -47.29 -39.93
C VAL A 4 71.41 -46.11 -39.03
N ARG A 5 72.35 -45.29 -38.57
CA ARG A 5 71.96 -44.14 -37.65
C ARG A 5 71.35 -42.90 -38.33
N ILE A 6 71.56 -42.70 -39.61
CA ILE A 6 71.06 -41.51 -40.33
C ILE A 6 69.64 -41.72 -40.75
N VAL A 7 69.17 -42.93 -41.00
CA VAL A 7 67.75 -43.22 -41.40
C VAL A 7 66.77 -42.99 -40.22
N TRP A 8 67.20 -43.29 -39.01
CA TRP A 8 66.31 -43.04 -37.81
C TRP A 8 66.11 -41.56 -37.45
N VAL A 9 67.12 -40.73 -37.72
CA VAL A 9 66.99 -39.27 -37.48
C VAL A 9 66.06 -38.59 -38.51
N LEU A 10 66.10 -39.05 -39.73
CA LEU A 10 65.20 -38.56 -40.81
C LEU A 10 63.72 -39.00 -40.57
N TYR A 11 63.53 -40.19 -40.02
CA TYR A 11 62.17 -40.68 -39.69
C TYR A 11 61.55 -39.97 -38.49
N PHE A 12 62.42 -39.54 -37.52
CA PHE A 12 61.96 -38.79 -36.35
C PHE A 12 61.64 -37.33 -36.67
N LEU A 13 62.27 -36.73 -37.68
CA LEU A 13 61.98 -35.35 -38.15
C LEU A 13 60.70 -35.27 -39.01
N LEU A 14 60.25 -36.37 -39.62
CA LEU A 14 59.03 -36.42 -40.46
C LEU A 14 57.77 -36.60 -39.60
N VAL A 15 57.85 -37.06 -38.37
CA VAL A 15 56.69 -37.23 -37.49
C VAL A 15 56.33 -35.96 -36.72
N TRP A 16 57.20 -34.94 -36.70
CA TRP A 16 56.97 -33.70 -35.98
C TRP A 16 56.21 -32.61 -36.83
N SER A 17 55.96 -32.90 -38.09
CA SER A 17 55.24 -31.92 -38.99
C SER A 17 53.75 -32.19 -39.12
N ALA A 18 53.14 -33.10 -38.36
CA ALA A 18 51.74 -33.52 -38.56
C ALA A 18 50.75 -33.11 -37.47
N CYS A 19 51.14 -32.28 -36.49
CA CYS A 19 50.16 -31.60 -35.63
C CYS A 19 49.78 -30.24 -36.25
N LYS A 20 48.96 -30.26 -37.27
CA LYS A 20 48.20 -29.10 -37.66
C LYS A 20 47.02 -29.02 -36.69
N ASP A 21 47.07 -28.07 -35.76
CA ASP A 21 45.95 -27.75 -34.88
C ASP A 21 44.70 -27.57 -35.78
N LYS A 22 43.79 -28.57 -35.70
CA LYS A 22 42.56 -28.52 -36.40
C LYS A 22 41.66 -27.50 -35.67
N LYS A 23 41.64 -26.27 -36.14
CA LYS A 23 40.77 -25.25 -35.57
C LYS A 23 39.35 -25.74 -35.52
N GLU A 24 38.69 -25.55 -34.41
CA GLU A 24 37.26 -25.78 -34.30
C GLU A 24 36.54 -24.87 -35.29
N SER A 25 35.83 -25.49 -36.20
CA SER A 25 34.96 -24.79 -37.15
C SER A 25 33.50 -25.15 -36.88
N VAL A 26 32.63 -24.16 -36.94
CA VAL A 26 31.20 -24.33 -36.75
C VAL A 26 30.46 -23.78 -37.96
N LEU A 27 29.42 -24.45 -38.38
CA LEU A 27 28.52 -23.97 -39.42
C LEU A 27 27.42 -23.08 -38.79
N PRO A 28 27.03 -22.01 -39.43
CA PRO A 28 25.83 -21.26 -39.04
C PRO A 28 24.62 -22.19 -39.04
N THR A 29 23.77 -22.05 -38.03
CA THR A 29 22.56 -22.88 -37.86
C THR A 29 21.31 -22.03 -37.91
N GLU A 30 20.30 -22.51 -38.61
CA GLU A 30 18.96 -21.90 -38.52
C GLU A 30 18.24 -22.38 -37.28
N GLY A 31 17.72 -21.44 -36.50
CA GLY A 31 16.98 -21.76 -35.28
C GLY A 31 16.34 -20.54 -34.63
N PRO A 32 15.62 -20.76 -33.54
CA PRO A 32 15.03 -19.64 -32.81
C PRO A 32 16.10 -18.84 -32.08
N ILE A 33 15.91 -17.53 -32.02
CA ILE A 33 16.72 -16.61 -31.25
C ILE A 33 15.80 -15.65 -30.48
N ILE A 34 16.14 -15.42 -29.20
CA ILE A 34 15.37 -14.57 -28.30
C ILE A 34 16.31 -13.49 -27.76
N GLU A 35 15.97 -12.25 -28.01
CA GLU A 35 16.62 -11.13 -27.36
C GLU A 35 15.85 -10.80 -26.10
N ALA A 36 16.52 -10.86 -24.96
CA ALA A 36 15.92 -10.61 -23.66
C ALA A 36 16.79 -9.68 -22.80
N VAL A 37 16.14 -8.93 -21.94
CA VAL A 37 16.78 -8.14 -20.89
C VAL A 37 16.78 -8.96 -19.62
N TYR A 38 17.95 -9.14 -19.03
CA TYR A 38 18.09 -9.76 -17.72
C TYR A 38 17.71 -8.79 -16.60
N ALA A 39 16.97 -9.26 -15.63
CA ALA A 39 16.64 -8.54 -14.43
C ALA A 39 16.65 -9.49 -13.23
N SER A 40 17.08 -9.00 -12.08
CA SER A 40 16.94 -9.69 -10.80
C SER A 40 15.88 -9.01 -9.95
N GLY A 41 15.33 -9.75 -9.00
CA GLY A 41 14.29 -9.20 -8.14
C GLY A 41 13.85 -10.16 -7.05
N PHE A 42 12.63 -9.94 -6.59
CA PHE A 42 12.04 -10.77 -5.54
C PHE A 42 10.52 -10.86 -5.69
N VAL A 43 9.97 -11.88 -5.06
CA VAL A 43 8.52 -12.05 -4.93
C VAL A 43 8.01 -11.16 -3.81
N LYS A 44 6.90 -10.46 -4.05
CA LYS A 44 6.19 -9.64 -3.08
C LYS A 44 4.74 -10.06 -3.03
N SER A 45 4.15 -10.11 -1.84
CA SER A 45 2.71 -10.29 -1.73
C SER A 45 1.99 -9.03 -2.23
N GLN A 46 0.90 -9.22 -2.95
CA GLN A 46 0.06 -8.09 -3.37
C GLN A 46 -0.52 -7.36 -2.16
N ASN A 47 -0.65 -6.03 -2.24
CA ASN A 47 -1.13 -5.20 -1.12
C ASN A 47 -0.33 -5.35 0.19
N GLN A 48 0.92 -5.79 0.10
CA GLN A 48 1.80 -5.91 1.26
C GLN A 48 2.09 -4.54 1.87
N TYR A 49 1.84 -4.40 3.18
CA TYR A 49 2.11 -3.17 3.92
C TYR A 49 2.61 -3.45 5.32
N GLN A 50 3.31 -2.49 5.89
CA GLN A 50 3.70 -2.50 7.28
C GLN A 50 2.62 -1.84 8.13
N VAL A 51 2.22 -2.51 9.20
CA VAL A 51 1.24 -2.01 10.16
C VAL A 51 1.94 -1.16 11.19
N PHE A 52 1.55 0.10 11.26
CA PHE A 52 2.04 1.03 12.28
C PHE A 52 0.93 1.31 13.30
N PRO A 53 1.21 1.24 14.60
CA PRO A 53 0.28 1.68 15.63
C PRO A 53 -0.02 3.19 15.50
N LYS A 54 -1.25 3.58 15.77
CA LYS A 54 -1.65 5.01 15.79
C LYS A 54 -1.22 5.72 17.07
N SER A 55 -1.04 4.95 18.16
CA SER A 55 -0.68 5.46 19.48
C SER A 55 0.60 4.80 20.01
N SER A 56 1.34 5.53 20.86
CA SER A 56 2.54 5.02 21.52
C SER A 56 2.19 4.37 22.85
N GLY A 57 2.89 3.28 23.18
CA GLY A 57 2.76 2.58 24.47
C GLY A 57 3.41 1.20 24.44
N THR A 58 3.23 0.45 25.52
CA THR A 58 3.74 -0.93 25.62
C THR A 58 2.71 -1.92 25.05
N ILE A 59 3.17 -2.87 24.25
CA ILE A 59 2.32 -3.94 23.71
C ILE A 59 1.87 -4.82 24.88
N ARG A 60 0.57 -4.81 25.18
CA ARG A 60 -0.02 -5.63 26.24
C ARG A 60 -0.19 -7.07 25.79
N LYS A 61 -0.68 -7.25 24.57
CA LYS A 61 -0.97 -8.57 24.01
C LYS A 61 -0.93 -8.55 22.49
N LEU A 62 -0.33 -9.58 21.91
CA LEU A 62 -0.45 -9.93 20.50
C LEU A 62 -1.58 -10.96 20.35
N LEU A 63 -2.57 -10.66 19.52
CA LEU A 63 -3.76 -11.49 19.33
C LEU A 63 -3.66 -12.38 18.10
N VAL A 64 -2.53 -12.36 17.42
CA VAL A 64 -2.21 -13.12 16.22
C VAL A 64 -0.77 -13.62 16.25
N GLN A 65 -0.48 -14.65 15.45
CA GLN A 65 0.85 -15.21 15.26
C GLN A 65 1.32 -15.05 13.81
N LYS A 66 2.63 -15.22 13.59
CA LYS A 66 3.21 -15.28 12.23
C LYS A 66 2.57 -16.44 11.47
N GLY A 67 2.04 -16.16 10.28
CA GLY A 67 1.36 -17.14 9.45
C GLY A 67 -0.16 -17.13 9.55
N ASP A 68 -0.75 -16.45 10.54
CA ASP A 68 -2.20 -16.37 10.70
C ASP A 68 -2.84 -15.54 9.58
N PHE A 69 -4.09 -15.94 9.27
CA PHE A 69 -4.97 -15.16 8.41
C PHE A 69 -5.75 -14.14 9.24
N VAL A 70 -5.83 -12.93 8.75
CA VAL A 70 -6.56 -11.82 9.38
C VAL A 70 -7.55 -11.20 8.42
N LYS A 71 -8.66 -10.70 8.99
CA LYS A 71 -9.66 -9.93 8.26
C LYS A 71 -9.47 -8.44 8.48
N LYS A 72 -9.91 -7.64 7.53
CA LYS A 72 -9.97 -6.18 7.68
C LYS A 72 -10.75 -5.78 8.93
N GLY A 73 -10.16 -4.92 9.77
CA GLY A 73 -10.72 -4.49 11.05
C GLY A 73 -10.44 -5.43 12.23
N GLN A 74 -9.90 -6.63 12.01
CA GLN A 74 -9.51 -7.54 13.08
C GLN A 74 -8.36 -6.95 13.91
N ILE A 75 -8.49 -7.03 15.25
CA ILE A 75 -7.43 -6.59 16.16
C ILE A 75 -6.28 -7.58 16.10
N ILE A 76 -5.07 -7.07 15.87
CA ILE A 76 -3.83 -7.86 15.81
C ILE A 76 -2.99 -7.69 17.07
N ALA A 77 -3.06 -6.52 17.70
CA ALA A 77 -2.38 -6.23 18.95
C ALA A 77 -3.15 -5.21 19.78
N SER A 78 -2.99 -5.27 21.11
CA SER A 78 -3.49 -4.28 22.04
C SER A 78 -2.33 -3.63 22.77
N ILE A 79 -2.32 -2.29 22.78
CA ILE A 79 -1.31 -1.45 23.44
C ILE A 79 -1.88 -0.98 24.77
N SER A 80 -1.06 -0.95 25.81
CA SER A 80 -1.46 -0.51 27.16
C SER A 80 -1.69 0.99 27.19
N SER A 81 -2.87 1.41 27.70
CA SER A 81 -3.20 2.80 27.94
C SER A 81 -4.26 2.94 29.03
N ASP A 82 -3.85 2.85 30.30
CA ASP A 82 -4.78 3.05 31.43
C ASP A 82 -5.31 4.48 31.49
N VAL A 83 -4.48 5.46 31.13
CA VAL A 83 -4.89 6.87 31.10
C VAL A 83 -6.00 7.11 30.06
N SER A 84 -5.87 6.59 28.84
CA SER A 84 -6.89 6.75 27.80
C SER A 84 -8.18 6.02 28.15
N ARG A 85 -8.10 4.86 28.80
CA ARG A 85 -9.27 4.12 29.29
C ARG A 85 -10.02 4.93 30.36
N LEU A 86 -9.33 5.44 31.38
CA LEU A 86 -9.94 6.26 32.43
C LEU A 86 -10.52 7.56 31.87
N ASN A 87 -9.86 8.18 30.89
CA ASN A 87 -10.39 9.36 30.20
C ASN A 87 -11.68 9.06 29.44
N ALA A 88 -11.75 7.92 28.74
CA ALA A 88 -12.96 7.50 28.05
C ALA A 88 -14.11 7.18 29.02
N GLU A 89 -13.83 6.53 30.13
CA GLU A 89 -14.81 6.28 31.20
C GLU A 89 -15.32 7.60 31.83
N SER A 90 -14.41 8.52 32.16
CA SER A 90 -14.77 9.84 32.71
C SER A 90 -15.62 10.65 31.72
N ALA A 91 -15.27 10.62 30.44
CA ALA A 91 -16.06 11.30 29.39
C ALA A 91 -17.46 10.67 29.24
N GLY A 92 -17.57 9.33 29.39
CA GLY A 92 -18.86 8.64 29.42
C GLY A 92 -19.73 9.09 30.59
N LEU A 93 -19.20 9.09 31.82
CA LEU A 93 -19.90 9.57 33.00
C LEU A 93 -20.39 11.03 32.87
N ASN A 94 -19.52 11.89 32.28
CA ASN A 94 -19.90 13.29 32.01
C ASN A 94 -21.02 13.40 30.94
N ALA A 95 -21.01 12.53 29.92
CA ALA A 95 -22.08 12.50 28.91
C ALA A 95 -23.41 12.07 29.53
N ASP A 96 -23.42 11.04 30.36
CA ASP A 96 -24.61 10.56 31.09
C ASP A 96 -25.16 11.62 32.04
N PHE A 97 -24.31 12.29 32.80
CA PHE A 97 -24.71 13.38 33.72
C PHE A 97 -25.29 14.58 32.96
N SER A 98 -24.74 14.92 31.82
CA SER A 98 -25.16 16.05 30.98
C SER A 98 -26.33 15.72 30.06
N ASP A 99 -26.81 14.48 30.06
CA ASP A 99 -27.88 14.05 29.18
C ASP A 99 -29.15 14.89 29.40
N TYR A 100 -29.85 15.21 28.29
CA TYR A 100 -31.03 16.04 28.33
C TYR A 100 -32.17 15.41 29.14
N ASP A 101 -32.36 14.11 29.00
CA ASP A 101 -33.40 13.35 29.70
C ASP A 101 -33.09 13.19 31.18
N ALA A 102 -31.85 13.07 31.57
CA ALA A 102 -31.39 13.06 32.96
C ALA A 102 -31.70 14.40 33.67
N ASN A 103 -31.76 15.50 32.92
CA ASN A 103 -32.04 16.86 33.43
C ASN A 103 -33.50 17.30 33.31
N THR A 104 -34.44 16.38 33.03
CA THR A 104 -35.88 16.67 32.85
C THR A 104 -36.50 17.33 34.07
N ASN A 105 -36.06 17.07 35.29
CA ASN A 105 -36.58 17.71 36.49
C ASN A 105 -36.35 19.23 36.51
N ARG A 106 -35.18 19.69 36.05
CA ARG A 106 -34.87 21.15 35.93
C ARG A 106 -35.79 21.83 34.90
N ILE A 107 -36.07 21.15 33.81
CA ILE A 107 -37.02 21.63 32.79
C ILE A 107 -38.44 21.68 33.37
N ARG A 108 -38.86 20.66 34.12
CA ARG A 108 -40.18 20.58 34.77
C ARG A 108 -40.37 21.73 35.77
N GLU A 109 -39.36 22.01 36.61
CA GLU A 109 -39.38 23.14 37.54
C GLU A 109 -39.58 24.48 36.80
N ALA A 110 -38.80 24.73 35.74
CA ALA A 110 -38.94 25.93 34.94
C ALA A 110 -40.30 26.03 34.23
N LYS A 111 -40.88 24.90 33.78
CA LYS A 111 -42.24 24.85 33.19
C LYS A 111 -43.33 25.17 34.22
N VAL A 112 -43.21 24.68 35.46
CA VAL A 112 -44.14 25.01 36.53
C VAL A 112 -44.08 26.51 36.87
N GLY A 113 -42.86 27.09 36.89
CA GLY A 113 -42.69 28.54 37.07
C GLY A 113 -43.34 29.36 35.97
N LEU A 114 -43.21 28.92 34.69
CA LEU A 114 -43.86 29.55 33.55
C LEU A 114 -45.40 29.45 33.64
N GLU A 115 -45.94 28.28 34.03
CA GLU A 115 -47.37 28.07 34.18
C GLU A 115 -47.98 28.96 35.26
N LEU A 116 -47.27 29.10 36.40
CA LEU A 116 -47.72 30.02 37.46
C LEU A 116 -47.77 31.48 36.98
N ALA A 117 -46.71 31.94 36.27
CA ALA A 117 -46.65 33.27 35.70
C ALA A 117 -47.75 33.49 34.65
N ALA A 118 -48.07 32.49 33.84
CA ALA A 118 -49.14 32.54 32.83
C ALA A 118 -50.55 32.66 33.50
N LYS A 119 -50.81 31.90 34.59
CA LYS A 119 -52.05 31.99 35.35
C LYS A 119 -52.20 33.37 35.99
N LYS A 120 -51.13 33.94 36.52
CA LYS A 120 -51.13 35.27 37.10
C LYS A 120 -51.42 36.36 36.03
N LEU A 121 -50.72 36.30 34.91
CA LEU A 121 -50.95 37.24 33.77
C LEU A 121 -52.39 37.17 33.28
N LYS A 122 -52.97 35.99 33.13
CA LYS A 122 -54.35 35.80 32.74
C LYS A 122 -55.29 36.43 33.71
N SER A 123 -55.10 36.25 35.03
CA SER A 123 -55.94 36.88 36.08
C SER A 123 -55.84 38.41 36.08
N ASP A 124 -54.60 38.95 36.05
CA ASP A 124 -54.40 40.42 36.07
C ASP A 124 -54.94 41.10 34.77
N SER A 125 -54.82 40.43 33.63
CA SER A 125 -55.42 40.89 32.38
C SER A 125 -56.95 41.00 32.46
N LEU A 126 -57.63 40.00 33.02
CA LEU A 126 -59.08 40.02 33.17
C LEU A 126 -59.50 41.10 34.12
N VAL A 127 -58.77 41.34 35.23
CA VAL A 127 -59.07 42.40 36.17
C VAL A 127 -58.89 43.79 35.54
N TYR A 128 -57.73 43.97 34.83
CA TYR A 128 -57.48 45.23 34.09
C TYR A 128 -58.54 45.51 33.06
N GLN A 129 -58.95 44.54 32.21
CA GLN A 129 -60.00 44.72 31.20
C GLN A 129 -61.35 45.04 31.81
N ARG A 130 -61.68 44.45 33.01
CA ARG A 130 -62.91 44.81 33.75
C ARG A 130 -62.84 46.24 34.24
N GLN A 131 -61.73 46.65 34.86
CA GLN A 131 -61.55 48.02 35.37
C GLN A 131 -61.60 49.05 34.25
N LYS A 132 -61.01 48.72 33.05
CA LYS A 132 -61.04 49.57 31.87
C LYS A 132 -62.46 49.79 31.35
N ARG A 133 -63.35 48.77 31.39
CA ARG A 133 -64.72 48.87 31.03
C ARG A 133 -65.51 49.76 32.00
N LEU A 134 -65.35 49.55 33.33
CA LEU A 134 -65.97 50.37 34.38
C LEU A 134 -65.60 51.84 34.26
N TRP A 135 -64.31 52.13 33.99
CA TRP A 135 -63.82 53.45 33.72
C TRP A 135 -64.49 54.13 32.47
N ASN A 136 -64.60 53.37 31.41
CA ASN A 136 -65.28 53.85 30.20
C ASN A 136 -66.75 54.16 30.48
N ASP A 137 -67.39 53.45 31.39
CA ASP A 137 -68.77 53.69 31.86
C ASP A 137 -68.83 54.78 32.96
N GLN A 138 -67.71 55.50 33.18
CA GLN A 138 -67.54 56.54 34.20
C GLN A 138 -67.73 56.08 35.64
N ILE A 139 -67.42 54.80 35.89
CA ILE A 139 -67.46 54.19 37.22
C ILE A 139 -66.03 53.97 37.74
N GLY A 140 -65.67 54.46 38.93
CA GLY A 140 -64.37 54.28 39.59
C GLY A 140 -63.43 55.47 39.40
N THR A 141 -62.17 55.33 39.86
CA THR A 141 -61.17 56.40 39.79
C THR A 141 -60.05 56.06 38.76
N LYS A 142 -59.49 57.14 38.19
CA LYS A 142 -58.32 56.99 37.27
C LYS A 142 -57.18 56.28 37.94
N TYR A 143 -56.93 56.49 39.23
CA TYR A 143 -55.90 55.84 40.04
C TYR A 143 -56.08 54.30 40.08
N GLU A 144 -57.29 53.81 40.27
CA GLU A 144 -57.61 52.38 40.21
C GLU A 144 -57.29 51.76 38.87
N LEU A 145 -57.61 52.42 37.77
CA LEU A 145 -57.31 51.98 36.41
C LEU A 145 -55.77 51.87 36.24
N GLU A 146 -55.03 52.94 36.56
CA GLU A 146 -53.54 52.97 36.46
C GLU A 146 -52.90 51.89 37.30
N GLN A 147 -53.42 51.66 38.52
CA GLN A 147 -52.94 50.57 39.39
C GLN A 147 -53.14 49.17 38.73
N ARG A 148 -54.29 48.91 38.09
CA ARG A 148 -54.55 47.63 37.40
C ARG A 148 -53.74 47.49 36.14
N GLU A 149 -53.49 48.55 35.42
CA GLU A 149 -52.64 48.59 34.23
C GLU A 149 -51.19 48.27 34.61
N LEU A 150 -50.65 48.89 35.66
CA LEU A 150 -49.28 48.57 36.17
C LEU A 150 -49.18 47.12 36.61
N GLN A 151 -50.21 46.60 37.34
CA GLN A 151 -50.23 45.20 37.79
C GLN A 151 -50.24 44.24 36.60
N TYR A 152 -51.01 44.49 35.53
CA TYR A 152 -51.04 43.72 34.29
C TYR A 152 -49.70 43.83 33.58
N ALA A 153 -49.09 44.99 33.44
CA ALA A 153 -47.76 45.15 32.84
C ALA A 153 -46.67 44.34 33.58
N ASN A 154 -46.66 44.40 34.90
CA ASN A 154 -45.72 43.63 35.76
C ASN A 154 -45.88 42.10 35.57
N SER A 155 -47.12 41.60 35.53
CA SER A 155 -47.37 40.16 35.34
C SER A 155 -47.01 39.71 33.94
N ARG A 156 -47.18 40.56 32.91
CA ARG A 156 -46.76 40.32 31.56
C ARG A 156 -45.23 40.19 31.46
N THR A 157 -44.50 41.15 32.03
CA THR A 157 -43.01 41.08 32.05
C THR A 157 -42.51 39.84 32.79
N THR A 158 -43.18 39.48 33.91
CA THR A 158 -42.84 38.28 34.68
C THR A 158 -43.03 36.98 33.83
N TYR A 159 -44.15 36.92 33.08
CA TYR A 159 -44.40 35.79 32.19
C TYR A 159 -43.37 35.71 31.07
N GLU A 160 -43.09 36.82 30.40
CA GLU A 160 -42.07 36.88 29.32
C GLU A 160 -40.67 36.45 29.83
N ALA A 161 -40.27 36.93 31.02
CA ALA A 161 -39.03 36.56 31.67
C ALA A 161 -38.98 35.04 31.98
N ALA A 162 -40.07 34.47 32.52
CA ALA A 162 -40.13 33.00 32.76
C ALA A 162 -40.07 32.18 31.47
N TYR A 163 -40.74 32.67 30.40
CA TYR A 163 -40.71 32.03 29.09
C TYR A 163 -39.29 31.98 28.51
N PHE A 164 -38.59 33.13 28.49
CA PHE A 164 -37.24 33.21 28.00
C PHE A 164 -36.27 32.37 28.84
N ARG A 165 -36.44 32.34 30.17
CA ARG A 165 -35.65 31.51 31.07
C ARG A 165 -35.81 30.03 30.78
N LEU A 166 -37.02 29.55 30.50
CA LEU A 166 -37.26 28.16 30.08
C LEU A 166 -36.56 27.86 28.76
N LYS A 167 -36.73 28.74 27.76
CA LYS A 167 -36.09 28.56 26.45
C LYS A 167 -34.59 28.53 26.52
N GLU A 168 -33.97 29.39 27.32
CA GLU A 168 -32.54 29.42 27.53
C GLU A 168 -32.06 28.15 28.23
N LEU A 169 -32.76 27.67 29.27
CA LEU A 169 -32.45 26.43 29.94
C LEU A 169 -32.50 25.22 28.98
N GLU A 170 -33.57 25.11 28.15
CA GLU A 170 -33.70 24.06 27.17
C GLU A 170 -32.56 24.09 26.16
N ARG A 171 -32.15 25.26 25.67
CA ARG A 171 -31.04 25.45 24.74
C ARG A 171 -29.74 25.06 25.38
N GLN A 172 -29.46 25.49 26.61
CA GLN A 172 -28.25 25.20 27.34
C GLN A 172 -28.09 23.71 27.63
N LEU A 173 -29.17 23.05 28.06
CA LEU A 173 -29.13 21.59 28.32
C LEU A 173 -28.88 20.79 27.04
N LYS A 174 -29.54 21.14 25.94
CA LYS A 174 -29.29 20.48 24.64
C LYS A 174 -27.86 20.68 24.17
N PHE A 175 -27.32 21.87 24.32
CA PHE A 175 -25.93 22.17 23.96
C PHE A 175 -24.94 21.36 24.81
N ASN A 176 -25.12 21.36 26.15
CA ASN A 176 -24.23 20.62 27.07
C ASN A 176 -24.29 19.11 26.79
N ALA A 177 -25.47 18.54 26.57
CA ALA A 177 -25.62 17.13 26.23
C ALA A 177 -24.92 16.79 24.91
N ALA A 178 -25.10 17.62 23.86
CA ALA A 178 -24.44 17.40 22.57
C ALA A 178 -22.91 17.51 22.69
N GLN A 179 -22.41 18.49 23.45
CA GLN A 179 -20.98 18.70 23.66
C GLN A 179 -20.35 17.54 24.43
N SER A 180 -20.96 17.10 25.56
CA SER A 180 -20.46 15.99 26.38
C SER A 180 -20.46 14.68 25.60
N LYS A 181 -21.51 14.40 24.81
CA LYS A 181 -21.58 13.23 23.93
C LYS A 181 -20.50 13.25 22.84
N LYS A 182 -20.17 14.43 22.33
CA LYS A 182 -19.09 14.59 21.36
C LYS A 182 -17.71 14.32 22.00
N ASN A 183 -17.50 14.82 23.22
CA ASN A 183 -16.27 14.57 23.99
C ASN A 183 -16.10 13.08 24.34
N GLU A 184 -17.19 12.41 24.75
CA GLU A 184 -17.19 10.95 24.93
C GLU A 184 -16.75 10.22 23.66
N LYS A 185 -17.34 10.57 22.52
CA LYS A 185 -16.98 9.96 21.22
C LYS A 185 -15.52 10.16 20.87
N ILE A 186 -14.96 11.35 21.13
CA ILE A 186 -13.54 11.65 20.90
C ILE A 186 -12.68 10.76 21.80
N SER A 187 -12.96 10.72 23.12
CA SER A 187 -12.20 9.94 24.08
C SER A 187 -12.25 8.43 23.77
N ARG A 188 -13.40 7.89 23.36
CA ARG A 188 -13.54 6.50 22.91
C ARG A 188 -12.76 6.22 21.62
N SER A 189 -12.73 7.18 20.68
CA SER A 189 -11.93 7.05 19.46
C SER A 189 -10.43 7.00 19.75
N LEU A 190 -9.97 7.88 20.64
CA LEU A 190 -8.57 7.87 21.10
C LEU A 190 -8.21 6.58 21.81
N LEU A 191 -9.12 6.03 22.62
CA LEU A 191 -8.92 4.70 23.23
C LEU A 191 -8.86 3.58 22.19
N ALA A 192 -9.69 3.64 21.16
CA ALA A 192 -9.70 2.63 20.10
C ALA A 192 -8.41 2.62 19.25
N ASP A 193 -7.66 3.73 19.22
CA ASP A 193 -6.36 3.82 18.54
C ASP A 193 -5.24 3.00 19.21
N PHE A 194 -5.48 2.49 20.43
CA PHE A 194 -4.60 1.55 21.11
C PHE A 194 -4.84 0.08 20.72
N ASP A 195 -5.92 -0.20 20.01
CA ASP A 195 -6.12 -1.48 19.34
C ASP A 195 -5.58 -1.39 17.91
N VAL A 196 -4.47 -2.03 17.65
CA VAL A 196 -3.90 -2.11 16.30
C VAL A 196 -4.70 -3.12 15.47
N ARG A 197 -5.22 -2.68 14.31
CA ARG A 197 -6.11 -3.49 13.47
C ARG A 197 -5.53 -3.68 12.07
N SER A 198 -5.85 -4.80 11.44
CA SER A 198 -5.55 -5.00 10.02
C SER A 198 -6.43 -4.11 9.15
N GLU A 199 -5.82 -3.48 8.13
CA GLU A 199 -6.54 -2.65 7.15
C GLU A 199 -7.01 -3.45 5.93
N VAL A 200 -6.52 -4.69 5.76
CA VAL A 200 -6.85 -5.58 4.64
C VAL A 200 -7.15 -6.99 5.14
N ASP A 201 -7.82 -7.78 4.31
CA ASP A 201 -7.84 -9.23 4.44
C ASP A 201 -6.50 -9.78 3.96
N GLY A 202 -5.84 -10.64 4.74
CA GLY A 202 -4.53 -11.13 4.36
C GLY A 202 -3.88 -12.06 5.37
N LYS A 203 -2.58 -12.26 5.22
CA LYS A 203 -1.74 -13.12 6.06
C LYS A 203 -0.68 -12.28 6.78
N ILE A 204 -0.41 -12.63 8.03
CA ILE A 204 0.69 -12.06 8.83
C ILE A 204 2.00 -12.71 8.36
N TYR A 205 2.83 -11.98 7.66
CA TYR A 205 4.13 -12.49 7.21
C TYR A 205 5.23 -12.33 8.27
N ALA A 206 5.17 -11.23 9.03
CA ALA A 206 6.10 -11.00 10.13
C ALA A 206 5.43 -10.22 11.27
N LEU A 207 5.81 -10.55 12.49
CA LEU A 207 5.64 -9.72 13.68
C LEU A 207 7.01 -9.15 14.01
N LEU A 208 7.11 -7.83 14.03
CA LEU A 208 8.37 -7.09 14.19
C LEU A 208 8.59 -6.65 15.65
N LYS A 209 7.60 -6.91 16.49
CA LYS A 209 7.58 -6.57 17.91
C LYS A 209 7.00 -7.72 18.72
N GLU A 210 7.36 -7.76 20.02
CA GLU A 210 6.90 -8.75 20.97
C GLU A 210 6.08 -8.11 22.10
N GLU A 211 5.36 -8.94 22.87
CA GLU A 211 4.64 -8.50 24.05
C GLU A 211 5.62 -7.91 25.08
N GLY A 212 5.24 -6.79 25.69
CA GLY A 212 6.10 -6.05 26.63
C GLY A 212 7.00 -5.00 25.98
N GLU A 213 7.18 -5.01 24.66
CA GLU A 213 7.95 -3.98 23.97
C GLU A 213 7.18 -2.67 23.80
N MET A 214 7.93 -1.57 23.74
CA MET A 214 7.40 -0.26 23.40
C MET A 214 7.23 -0.12 21.89
N THR A 215 6.10 0.42 21.46
CA THR A 215 5.78 0.68 20.06
C THR A 215 5.10 2.03 19.87
N GLY A 216 4.98 2.48 18.62
CA GLY A 216 4.35 3.75 18.27
C GLY A 216 4.30 4.01 16.77
N PRO A 217 3.84 5.20 16.34
CA PRO A 217 3.58 5.53 14.93
C PRO A 217 4.80 5.44 13.99
N GLN A 218 6.01 5.44 14.53
CA GLN A 218 7.26 5.34 13.73
C GLN A 218 7.88 3.93 13.77
N SER A 219 7.27 3.00 14.52
CA SER A 219 7.80 1.65 14.72
C SER A 219 6.82 0.63 14.16
N PRO A 220 7.12 -0.05 13.05
CA PRO A 220 6.22 -1.03 12.47
C PRO A 220 6.07 -2.23 13.41
N LEU A 221 4.83 -2.72 13.55
CA LEU A 221 4.47 -3.83 14.40
C LEU A 221 4.40 -5.16 13.64
N ALA A 222 3.84 -5.13 12.44
CA ALA A 222 3.63 -6.32 11.64
C ALA A 222 3.76 -6.05 10.15
N LEU A 223 4.00 -7.09 9.37
CA LEU A 223 3.94 -7.10 7.91
C LEU A 223 2.77 -7.97 7.48
N ILE A 224 1.80 -7.37 6.80
CA ILE A 224 0.59 -8.03 6.30
C ILE A 224 0.52 -7.87 4.78
N GLY A 225 0.00 -8.87 4.09
CA GLY A 225 -0.25 -8.80 2.66
C GLY A 225 -1.22 -9.90 2.22
N ASP A 226 -1.57 -9.88 0.94
CA ASP A 226 -2.45 -10.90 0.35
C ASP A 226 -1.85 -12.29 0.53
N ALA A 227 -2.68 -13.28 0.82
CA ALA A 227 -2.25 -14.64 1.10
C ALA A 227 -2.04 -15.47 -0.17
N LEU A 228 -2.68 -15.11 -1.28
CA LEU A 228 -2.75 -15.91 -2.51
C LEU A 228 -2.14 -15.19 -3.71
N ASN A 229 -2.22 -13.86 -3.74
CA ASN A 229 -1.78 -13.08 -4.88
C ASN A 229 -0.38 -12.53 -4.64
N PHE A 230 0.53 -12.86 -5.55
CA PHE A 230 1.93 -12.43 -5.52
C PHE A 230 2.29 -11.72 -6.82
N ILE A 231 3.18 -10.76 -6.70
CA ILE A 231 3.80 -10.05 -7.80
C ILE A 231 5.31 -10.28 -7.75
N VAL A 232 5.95 -10.17 -8.90
CA VAL A 232 7.40 -10.16 -9.02
C VAL A 232 7.84 -8.71 -9.18
N VAL A 233 8.73 -8.27 -8.30
CA VAL A 233 9.34 -6.94 -8.36
C VAL A 233 10.73 -7.10 -8.90
N LEU A 234 10.98 -6.60 -10.11
CA LEU A 234 12.24 -6.70 -10.84
C LEU A 234 12.99 -5.37 -10.83
N GLN A 235 14.31 -5.44 -10.79
CA GLN A 235 15.21 -4.30 -10.95
C GLN A 235 15.87 -4.39 -12.32
N VAL A 236 15.56 -3.42 -13.18
CA VAL A 236 16.04 -3.36 -14.57
C VAL A 236 17.04 -2.23 -14.71
N ASP A 237 18.18 -2.49 -15.35
CA ASP A 237 19.24 -1.50 -15.56
C ASP A 237 18.78 -0.29 -16.42
N GLU A 238 19.38 0.88 -16.16
CA GLU A 238 19.13 2.13 -16.87
C GLU A 238 19.28 1.99 -18.39
N ASN A 239 20.24 1.21 -18.86
CA ASN A 239 20.51 1.04 -20.29
C ASN A 239 19.44 0.26 -21.03
N ASP A 240 18.68 -0.58 -20.31
CA ASP A 240 17.70 -1.49 -20.93
C ASP A 240 16.25 -1.02 -20.78
N ILE A 241 15.95 -0.12 -19.84
CA ILE A 241 14.57 0.30 -19.53
C ILE A 241 13.80 0.86 -20.72
N THR A 242 14.47 1.56 -21.63
CA THR A 242 13.84 2.18 -22.81
C THR A 242 13.31 1.15 -23.80
N ARG A 243 13.73 -0.11 -23.68
CA ARG A 243 13.34 -1.24 -24.54
C ARG A 243 12.16 -2.01 -23.96
N LEU A 244 11.77 -1.71 -22.72
CA LEU A 244 10.69 -2.42 -22.02
C LEU A 244 9.34 -1.76 -22.27
N GLN A 245 8.32 -2.61 -22.37
CA GLN A 245 6.93 -2.21 -22.49
C GLN A 245 6.02 -3.12 -21.63
N ALA A 246 4.93 -2.56 -21.12
CA ALA A 246 3.91 -3.35 -20.45
C ALA A 246 3.33 -4.40 -21.41
N GLY A 247 3.04 -5.59 -20.90
CA GLY A 247 2.55 -6.73 -21.68
C GLY A 247 3.64 -7.64 -22.25
N GLN A 248 4.93 -7.31 -22.14
CA GLN A 248 6.01 -8.20 -22.56
C GLN A 248 6.06 -9.46 -21.70
N LYS A 249 6.37 -10.60 -22.33
CA LYS A 249 6.54 -11.89 -21.67
C LYS A 249 7.87 -11.93 -20.92
N ILE A 250 7.86 -12.60 -19.79
CA ILE A 250 9.02 -12.81 -18.93
C ILE A 250 9.15 -14.29 -18.64
N GLN A 251 10.37 -14.78 -18.73
CA GLN A 251 10.76 -16.09 -18.19
C GLN A 251 11.37 -15.86 -16.82
N VAL A 252 10.73 -16.40 -15.79
CA VAL A 252 11.09 -16.23 -14.39
C VAL A 252 11.64 -17.53 -13.84
N THR A 253 12.78 -17.47 -13.18
CA THR A 253 13.35 -18.57 -12.40
C THR A 253 13.44 -18.16 -10.94
N LEU A 254 13.09 -19.09 -10.05
CA LEU A 254 13.21 -18.91 -8.61
C LEU A 254 14.26 -19.90 -8.07
N GLU A 255 15.14 -19.45 -7.21
CA GLU A 255 16.16 -20.32 -6.59
C GLU A 255 15.53 -21.51 -5.83
N SER A 256 14.34 -21.31 -5.25
CA SER A 256 13.59 -22.34 -4.53
C SER A 256 13.00 -23.42 -5.45
N TYR A 257 12.87 -23.15 -6.75
CA TYR A 257 12.28 -24.04 -7.75
C TYR A 257 13.27 -24.39 -8.85
N LYS A 258 14.40 -25.01 -8.46
CA LYS A 258 15.52 -25.34 -9.36
C LYS A 258 15.06 -26.08 -10.61
N GLY A 259 15.47 -25.58 -11.78
CA GLY A 259 15.18 -26.21 -13.08
C GLY A 259 13.78 -25.96 -13.63
N GLN A 260 12.97 -25.16 -12.94
CA GLN A 260 11.65 -24.76 -13.43
C GLN A 260 11.67 -23.31 -13.88
N VAL A 261 11.04 -23.05 -15.04
CA VAL A 261 10.84 -21.71 -15.59
C VAL A 261 9.36 -21.41 -15.55
N PHE A 262 9.00 -20.26 -14.99
CA PHE A 262 7.64 -19.79 -14.90
C PHE A 262 7.42 -18.64 -15.86
N GLU A 263 6.25 -18.58 -16.47
CA GLU A 263 5.88 -17.46 -17.32
C GLU A 263 5.24 -16.34 -16.50
N ALA A 264 5.68 -15.12 -16.77
CA ALA A 264 5.11 -13.90 -16.20
C ALA A 264 4.95 -12.84 -17.31
N VAL A 265 4.26 -11.76 -16.98
CA VAL A 265 4.04 -10.64 -17.90
C VAL A 265 4.33 -9.34 -17.18
N VAL A 266 5.03 -8.41 -17.85
CA VAL A 266 5.25 -7.05 -17.36
C VAL A 266 3.90 -6.37 -17.17
N GLN A 267 3.57 -6.03 -15.93
CA GLN A 267 2.33 -5.34 -15.60
C GLN A 267 2.53 -3.82 -15.55
N LYS A 268 3.60 -3.38 -14.91
CA LYS A 268 3.85 -1.96 -14.67
C LYS A 268 5.34 -1.66 -14.65
N ILE A 269 5.72 -0.53 -15.23
CA ILE A 269 7.07 0.02 -15.16
C ILE A 269 6.99 1.33 -14.37
N PHE A 270 7.76 1.43 -13.29
CA PHE A 270 7.80 2.67 -12.49
C PHE A 270 8.75 3.68 -13.13
N PRO A 271 8.34 4.94 -13.26
CA PRO A 271 9.10 5.93 -14.02
C PRO A 271 10.29 6.54 -13.24
N LEU A 272 10.42 6.22 -11.94
CA LEU A 272 11.47 6.77 -11.10
C LEU A 272 12.62 5.77 -10.96
N MET A 273 13.82 6.19 -11.35
CA MET A 273 15.03 5.41 -11.18
C MET A 273 15.53 5.48 -9.73
N ASN A 274 15.99 4.37 -9.22
CA ASN A 274 16.73 4.34 -7.97
C ASN A 274 18.19 4.74 -8.25
N GLU A 275 18.60 5.93 -7.81
CA GLU A 275 19.92 6.51 -8.08
C GLU A 275 21.08 5.65 -7.51
N ARG A 276 20.84 4.94 -6.40
CA ARG A 276 21.88 4.13 -5.75
C ARG A 276 22.19 2.85 -6.54
N THR A 277 21.16 2.21 -7.09
CA THR A 277 21.29 0.95 -7.84
C THR A 277 21.32 1.17 -9.35
N ARG A 278 21.04 2.38 -9.84
CA ARG A 278 20.85 2.74 -11.25
C ARG A 278 19.88 1.82 -11.97
N SER A 279 18.79 1.49 -11.29
CA SER A 279 17.79 0.57 -11.81
C SER A 279 16.39 1.14 -11.68
N PHE A 280 15.51 0.68 -12.55
CA PHE A 280 14.08 0.95 -12.52
C PHE A 280 13.34 -0.26 -11.95
N GLU A 281 12.30 0.02 -11.17
CA GLU A 281 11.41 -1.02 -10.66
C GLU A 281 10.36 -1.38 -11.71
N VAL A 282 10.22 -2.68 -11.96
CA VAL A 282 9.24 -3.26 -12.87
C VAL A 282 8.44 -4.32 -12.13
N GLU A 283 7.13 -4.16 -12.10
CA GLU A 283 6.21 -5.17 -11.55
C GLU A 283 5.75 -6.12 -12.65
N ALA A 284 5.79 -7.40 -12.34
CA ALA A 284 5.31 -8.46 -13.21
C ALA A 284 4.37 -9.40 -12.46
N VAL A 285 3.46 -10.03 -13.19
CA VAL A 285 2.49 -10.99 -12.67
C VAL A 285 2.71 -12.34 -13.33
N PHE A 286 2.72 -13.41 -12.54
CA PHE A 286 2.77 -14.76 -13.06
C PHE A 286 1.54 -15.09 -13.91
N VAL A 287 1.72 -15.70 -15.06
CA VAL A 287 0.63 -16.28 -15.86
C VAL A 287 0.06 -17.50 -15.12
N LYS A 288 0.98 -18.34 -14.61
CA LYS A 288 0.68 -19.44 -13.71
C LYS A 288 1.72 -19.43 -12.60
N ALA A 289 1.28 -19.03 -11.41
CA ALA A 289 2.16 -19.01 -10.25
C ALA A 289 2.49 -20.43 -9.76
N PRO A 290 3.65 -20.63 -9.12
CA PRO A 290 3.91 -21.83 -8.32
C PRO A 290 2.85 -22.03 -7.22
N ASP A 291 2.61 -23.28 -6.84
CA ASP A 291 1.59 -23.63 -5.82
C ASP A 291 1.88 -23.01 -4.44
N VAL A 292 3.14 -22.81 -4.10
CA VAL A 292 3.57 -22.22 -2.83
C VAL A 292 4.55 -21.09 -3.10
N LEU A 293 4.19 -19.89 -2.72
CA LEU A 293 5.06 -18.71 -2.79
C LEU A 293 5.19 -18.05 -1.42
N PHE A 294 6.36 -17.51 -1.17
CA PHE A 294 6.63 -16.69 0.01
C PHE A 294 7.18 -15.33 -0.44
N PRO A 295 6.85 -14.23 0.26
CA PRO A 295 7.51 -12.95 0.02
C PRO A 295 9.03 -13.05 0.20
N ASN A 296 9.75 -12.21 -0.52
CA ASN A 296 11.22 -12.10 -0.52
C ASN A 296 11.97 -13.32 -1.10
N LEU A 297 11.29 -14.24 -1.79
CA LEU A 297 12.01 -15.23 -2.61
C LEU A 297 12.73 -14.51 -3.73
N SER A 298 14.02 -14.82 -3.90
CA SER A 298 14.86 -14.29 -4.99
C SER A 298 14.40 -14.80 -6.34
N VAL A 299 14.40 -13.89 -7.31
CA VAL A 299 13.96 -14.13 -8.68
C VAL A 299 15.01 -13.66 -9.65
N GLU A 300 15.27 -14.47 -10.65
CA GLU A 300 15.95 -14.07 -11.88
C GLU A 300 14.95 -14.10 -13.04
N ALA A 301 15.00 -13.09 -13.89
CA ALA A 301 14.04 -12.92 -14.96
C ALA A 301 14.71 -12.54 -16.29
N ASN A 302 14.21 -13.10 -17.38
CA ASN A 302 14.56 -12.71 -18.72
C ASN A 302 13.31 -12.12 -19.39
N ILE A 303 13.29 -10.79 -19.56
CA ILE A 303 12.19 -10.04 -20.17
C ILE A 303 12.39 -10.09 -21.68
N ILE A 304 11.46 -10.70 -22.40
CA ILE A 304 11.57 -10.93 -23.85
C ILE A 304 11.26 -9.62 -24.60
N ILE A 305 12.26 -9.11 -25.29
CA ILE A 305 12.12 -7.90 -26.12
C ILE A 305 11.63 -8.29 -27.52
N THR A 306 12.33 -9.25 -28.13
CA THR A 306 12.02 -9.71 -29.49
C THR A 306 12.36 -11.19 -29.61
N GLN A 307 11.55 -11.92 -30.35
CA GLN A 307 11.75 -13.33 -30.64
C GLN A 307 11.57 -13.57 -32.13
N LYS A 308 12.47 -14.35 -32.74
CA LYS A 308 12.34 -14.89 -34.10
C LYS A 308 12.41 -16.40 -34.03
N GLU A 309 11.48 -17.08 -34.68
CA GLU A 309 11.45 -18.55 -34.74
C GLU A 309 12.51 -19.14 -35.70
N LYS A 310 12.87 -18.38 -36.75
CA LYS A 310 13.87 -18.77 -37.75
C LYS A 310 14.82 -17.61 -37.97
N ALA A 311 16.04 -17.78 -37.56
CA ALA A 311 17.15 -16.87 -37.83
C ALA A 311 18.41 -17.68 -38.11
N LEU A 312 19.26 -17.23 -39.01
CA LEU A 312 20.59 -17.79 -39.21
C LEU A 312 21.44 -17.30 -38.04
N THR A 313 21.93 -18.22 -37.23
CA THR A 313 22.67 -17.89 -36.00
C THR A 313 24.05 -18.50 -35.96
N ILE A 314 24.99 -17.80 -35.32
CA ILE A 314 26.34 -18.25 -35.02
C ILE A 314 26.57 -18.19 -33.51
N PRO A 315 27.45 -19.03 -32.96
CA PRO A 315 27.86 -18.88 -31.56
C PRO A 315 28.53 -17.53 -31.31
N ARG A 316 28.17 -16.86 -30.21
CA ARG A 316 28.65 -15.50 -29.88
C ARG A 316 30.17 -15.41 -29.75
N ASN A 317 30.80 -16.47 -29.25
CA ASN A 317 32.27 -16.57 -29.09
C ASN A 317 33.05 -16.65 -30.42
N TYR A 318 32.36 -16.79 -31.56
CA TYR A 318 32.97 -16.73 -32.90
C TYR A 318 32.92 -15.33 -33.54
N LEU A 319 32.21 -14.40 -32.92
CA LEU A 319 32.11 -13.01 -33.37
C LEU A 319 33.18 -12.16 -32.66
N THR A 320 33.89 -11.33 -33.41
CA THR A 320 34.80 -10.34 -32.85
C THR A 320 34.07 -9.03 -32.47
N ASP A 321 34.71 -8.16 -31.68
CA ASP A 321 34.13 -6.87 -31.24
C ASP A 321 33.81 -5.92 -32.42
N GLN A 322 34.36 -6.18 -33.61
CA GLN A 322 34.14 -5.37 -34.82
C GLN A 322 33.06 -5.95 -35.74
N ASP A 323 32.23 -6.89 -35.27
CA ASP A 323 31.26 -7.63 -36.02
C ASP A 323 31.88 -8.39 -37.22
N GLU A 324 33.06 -9.00 -37.02
CA GLU A 324 33.76 -9.84 -38.00
C GLU A 324 33.81 -11.30 -37.55
N VAL A 325 33.78 -12.22 -38.51
CA VAL A 325 33.98 -13.65 -38.29
C VAL A 325 35.16 -14.15 -39.12
N TRP A 326 35.88 -15.14 -38.60
CA TRP A 326 36.94 -15.80 -39.35
C TRP A 326 36.34 -16.84 -40.28
N ILE A 327 36.54 -16.66 -41.62
CA ILE A 327 36.07 -17.59 -42.66
C ILE A 327 37.21 -18.50 -43.12
N SER A 328 38.48 -18.16 -42.79
CA SER A 328 39.67 -18.98 -42.99
C SER A 328 40.73 -18.61 -41.96
N ASP A 329 41.85 -19.30 -41.96
CA ASP A 329 42.99 -19.03 -41.04
C ASP A 329 43.56 -17.60 -41.15
N LYS A 330 43.32 -16.93 -42.26
CA LYS A 330 43.97 -15.62 -42.54
C LYS A 330 42.95 -14.54 -42.96
N GLU A 331 41.68 -14.93 -43.13
CA GLU A 331 40.66 -14.02 -43.69
C GLU A 331 39.53 -13.82 -42.71
N LYS A 332 39.27 -12.56 -42.41
CA LYS A 332 38.08 -12.12 -41.68
C LYS A 332 37.04 -11.54 -42.64
N ARG A 333 35.78 -11.74 -42.33
CA ARG A 333 34.68 -11.11 -43.06
C ARG A 333 33.79 -10.37 -42.09
N LYS A 334 33.52 -9.12 -42.44
CA LYS A 334 32.53 -8.32 -41.70
C LYS A 334 31.13 -8.82 -42.05
N ILE A 335 30.32 -9.02 -41.02
CA ILE A 335 28.94 -9.47 -41.15
C ILE A 335 28.01 -8.40 -40.55
N LYS A 336 26.79 -8.41 -40.97
CA LYS A 336 25.73 -7.61 -40.39
C LYS A 336 24.96 -8.46 -39.40
N THR A 337 25.03 -8.08 -38.14
CA THR A 337 24.36 -8.81 -37.06
C THR A 337 22.97 -8.26 -36.79
N GLY A 338 22.06 -9.12 -36.31
CA GLY A 338 20.72 -8.79 -35.86
C GLY A 338 20.56 -9.01 -34.36
N LEU A 339 19.57 -9.80 -33.93
CA LEU A 339 19.30 -10.14 -32.56
C LEU A 339 20.49 -10.89 -31.93
N ARG A 340 20.68 -10.64 -30.62
CA ARG A 340 21.75 -11.28 -29.85
C ARG A 340 21.16 -11.88 -28.58
N ASP A 341 21.47 -13.15 -28.32
CA ASP A 341 21.23 -13.81 -27.04
C ASP A 341 22.53 -14.07 -26.30
N TYR A 342 22.48 -14.75 -25.16
CA TYR A 342 23.66 -15.08 -24.37
C TYR A 342 24.68 -15.91 -25.14
N ASN A 343 24.22 -16.88 -25.94
CA ASN A 343 25.05 -17.87 -26.63
C ASN A 343 25.21 -17.62 -28.13
N ARG A 344 24.25 -16.93 -28.76
CA ARG A 344 24.14 -16.82 -30.22
C ARG A 344 23.93 -15.39 -30.69
N VAL A 345 24.28 -15.17 -31.94
CA VAL A 345 24.07 -13.91 -32.67
C VAL A 345 23.42 -14.22 -34.00
N GLU A 346 22.36 -13.48 -34.34
CA GLU A 346 21.73 -13.53 -35.64
C GLU A 346 22.62 -12.89 -36.69
N VAL A 347 22.76 -13.56 -37.84
CA VAL A 347 23.44 -13.04 -39.04
C VAL A 347 22.40 -12.63 -40.04
N LEU A 348 22.35 -11.33 -40.36
CA LEU A 348 21.44 -10.79 -41.39
C LEU A 348 22.04 -10.83 -42.78
N GLU A 349 23.33 -10.48 -42.88
CA GLU A 349 24.05 -10.43 -44.18
C GLU A 349 25.52 -10.79 -43.98
N GLY A 350 26.18 -11.29 -45.05
CA GLY A 350 27.62 -11.52 -45.08
C GLY A 350 28.09 -12.95 -44.87
N LEU A 351 27.16 -13.89 -44.52
CA LEU A 351 27.51 -15.30 -44.35
C LEU A 351 26.41 -16.21 -44.88
N LYS A 352 26.79 -17.34 -45.49
CA LYS A 352 25.86 -18.36 -45.97
C LYS A 352 25.74 -19.52 -44.98
N PRO A 353 24.61 -20.23 -44.92
CA PRO A 353 24.42 -21.37 -44.03
C PRO A 353 25.47 -22.49 -44.17
N THR A 354 26.07 -22.59 -45.35
CA THR A 354 27.05 -23.66 -45.70
C THR A 354 28.51 -23.23 -45.51
N GLU A 355 28.76 -21.98 -45.14
CA GLU A 355 30.12 -21.46 -44.96
C GLU A 355 30.62 -21.69 -43.50
N PRO A 356 31.68 -22.45 -43.28
CA PRO A 356 32.20 -22.64 -41.94
C PRO A 356 32.89 -21.38 -41.44
N ILE A 357 32.70 -21.12 -40.15
CA ILE A 357 33.41 -20.07 -39.39
C ILE A 357 34.36 -20.71 -38.39
N TYR A 358 35.42 -20.00 -38.08
CA TYR A 358 36.50 -20.48 -37.19
C TYR A 358 36.58 -19.64 -35.91
N ALA A 359 36.94 -20.27 -34.80
CA ALA A 359 37.11 -19.59 -33.53
C ALA A 359 38.17 -18.47 -33.65
N PRO A 360 37.92 -17.28 -33.04
CA PRO A 360 38.94 -16.22 -32.97
C PRO A 360 40.18 -16.69 -32.20
N ARG A 361 41.32 -16.08 -32.49
CA ARG A 361 42.60 -16.39 -31.83
C ARG A 361 42.67 -15.66 -30.48
#